data_2edeec724b327aeba69e1c6204140e2b
#
_entry.id   2edeec724b327aeba69e1c6204140e2b
#
_cell.length_a   1.000
_cell.length_b   1.000
_cell.length_c   1.000
_cell.angle_alpha   90.00
_cell.angle_beta   90.00
_cell.angle_gamma   90.00
#
_symmetry.space_group_name_H-M   'P 1'
#
loop_
_entity.id
_entity.type
_entity.pdbx_description
1 polymer ?
#
loop_
_entity_poly.entity_id
_entity_poly.type
_entity_poly.pdbx_seq_one_letter_code
_entity_poly.pdbx_strand_id
1 'polypeptide(L)'
;MIPDFQSCMLPFLRKLEDGSVHSMTEIQNALIREFHLTETDVKEMLPSNRTTRFRSNVGWAKTHMQKAGLLETPQRAQYRITEAGLRLLQTRPEHINMKLLFNYPAYKEWIALSNRNSEPKRNSKQESECVIQTPDIIMEEEYKKLRNILAQDLLERILKKDPGFFEALVIKLLVAMGYGGG
;
A
#
# COMPACT_ATOMS: atom_id res chain seq x y z
N MET A 1 2.65 4.78 15.52
CA MET A 1 3.27 4.83 14.16
C MET A 1 2.93 3.55 13.41
N ILE A 2 2.37 3.65 12.22
CA ILE A 2 1.90 2.49 11.44
C ILE A 2 3.11 1.79 10.80
N PRO A 3 3.30 0.46 11.00
CA PRO A 3 4.39 -0.28 10.40
C PRO A 3 4.22 -0.35 8.88
N ASP A 4 5.33 -0.36 8.15
CA ASP A 4 5.31 -0.63 6.72
C ASP A 4 4.99 -2.11 6.42
N PHE A 5 4.77 -2.44 5.15
CA PHE A 5 4.39 -3.81 4.78
C PHE A 5 5.51 -4.82 5.02
N GLN A 6 6.79 -4.43 4.94
CA GLN A 6 7.91 -5.34 5.22
C GLN A 6 8.02 -5.63 6.72
N SER A 7 7.88 -4.60 7.55
CA SER A 7 7.81 -4.77 9.01
C SER A 7 6.68 -5.69 9.46
N CYS A 8 5.56 -5.71 8.73
CA CYS A 8 4.44 -6.60 9.01
C CYS A 8 4.72 -8.08 8.67
N MET A 9 5.69 -8.40 7.81
CA MET A 9 5.88 -9.76 7.30
C MET A 9 6.28 -10.76 8.39
N LEU A 10 7.28 -10.43 9.20
CA LEU A 10 7.77 -11.34 10.23
C LEU A 10 6.73 -11.61 11.34
N PRO A 11 6.09 -10.59 11.94
CA PRO A 11 5.01 -10.80 12.90
C PRO A 11 3.82 -11.58 12.32
N PHE A 12 3.47 -11.31 11.06
CA PHE A 12 2.43 -12.06 10.35
C PHE A 12 2.79 -13.55 10.30
N LEU A 13 4.01 -13.89 9.88
CA LEU A 13 4.46 -15.27 9.74
C LEU A 13 4.55 -15.98 11.08
N ARG A 14 5.03 -15.28 12.13
CA ARG A 14 5.07 -15.79 13.51
C ARG A 14 3.68 -16.13 14.05
N LYS A 15 2.66 -15.32 13.71
CA LYS A 15 1.27 -15.62 14.11
C LYS A 15 0.78 -16.94 13.57
N LEU A 16 1.33 -17.42 12.46
CA LEU A 16 0.97 -18.68 11.81
C LEU A 16 1.92 -19.84 12.16
N GLU A 17 2.89 -19.63 13.05
CA GLU A 17 3.93 -20.63 13.40
C GLU A 17 3.33 -21.92 13.97
N ASP A 18 2.15 -21.86 14.58
CA ASP A 18 1.41 -23.00 15.10
C ASP A 18 0.92 -23.97 14.00
N GLY A 19 1.07 -23.61 12.72
CA GLY A 19 0.62 -24.40 11.57
C GLY A 19 -0.91 -24.43 11.40
N SER A 20 -1.65 -23.72 12.26
CA SER A 20 -3.10 -23.63 12.20
C SER A 20 -3.57 -22.64 11.13
N VAL A 21 -4.83 -22.76 10.74
CA VAL A 21 -5.46 -21.83 9.82
C VAL A 21 -6.01 -20.64 10.60
N HIS A 22 -5.55 -19.45 10.25
CA HIS A 22 -6.00 -18.19 10.87
C HIS A 22 -6.69 -17.28 9.86
N SER A 23 -7.70 -16.57 10.34
CA SER A 23 -8.38 -15.54 9.55
C SER A 23 -7.54 -14.27 9.47
N MET A 24 -7.77 -13.46 8.40
CA MET A 24 -7.11 -12.15 8.28
C MET A 24 -7.39 -11.25 9.49
N THR A 25 -8.59 -11.32 10.07
CA THR A 25 -8.97 -10.51 11.22
C THR A 25 -8.16 -10.89 12.48
N GLU A 26 -7.95 -12.17 12.72
CA GLU A 26 -7.13 -12.65 13.84
C GLU A 26 -5.69 -12.21 13.70
N ILE A 27 -5.14 -12.30 12.49
CA ILE A 27 -3.78 -11.86 12.18
C ILE A 27 -3.66 -10.34 12.38
N GLN A 28 -4.57 -9.54 11.84
CA GLN A 28 -4.58 -8.10 12.03
C GLN A 28 -4.64 -7.71 13.51
N ASN A 29 -5.48 -8.38 14.30
CA ASN A 29 -5.59 -8.13 15.74
C ASN A 29 -4.30 -8.50 16.48
N ALA A 30 -3.59 -9.55 16.06
CA ALA A 30 -2.28 -9.90 16.61
C ALA A 30 -1.24 -8.83 16.31
N LEU A 31 -1.17 -8.34 15.06
CA LEU A 31 -0.26 -7.28 14.66
C LEU A 31 -0.55 -5.95 15.38
N ILE A 32 -1.82 -5.59 15.56
CA ILE A 32 -2.22 -4.39 16.32
C ILE A 32 -1.65 -4.43 17.73
N ARG A 33 -1.72 -5.58 18.40
CA ARG A 33 -1.18 -5.77 19.74
C ARG A 33 0.35 -5.72 19.75
N GLU A 34 1.00 -6.39 18.79
CA GLU A 34 2.45 -6.47 18.72
C GLU A 34 3.10 -5.11 18.43
N PHE A 35 2.49 -4.31 17.57
CA PHE A 35 2.96 -2.96 17.25
C PHE A 35 2.39 -1.88 18.17
N HIS A 36 1.58 -2.24 19.17
CA HIS A 36 0.92 -1.29 20.08
C HIS A 36 0.19 -0.16 19.35
N LEU A 37 -0.54 -0.49 18.25
CA LEU A 37 -1.22 0.49 17.44
C LEU A 37 -2.41 1.09 18.18
N THR A 38 -2.53 2.41 18.11
CA THR A 38 -3.68 3.13 18.65
C THR A 38 -4.89 3.01 17.72
N GLU A 39 -6.09 3.32 18.24
CA GLU A 39 -7.28 3.36 17.38
C GLU A 39 -7.15 4.35 16.22
N THR A 40 -6.45 5.45 16.43
CA THR A 40 -6.17 6.42 15.38
C THR A 40 -5.27 5.85 14.30
N ASP A 41 -4.21 5.11 14.65
CA ASP A 41 -3.35 4.43 13.69
C ASP A 41 -4.13 3.39 12.85
N VAL A 42 -4.99 2.61 13.50
CA VAL A 42 -5.80 1.57 12.81
C VAL A 42 -6.85 2.17 11.88
N LYS A 43 -7.40 3.34 12.23
CA LYS A 43 -8.42 4.04 11.46
C LYS A 43 -7.85 5.00 10.42
N GLU A 44 -6.52 5.23 10.39
CA GLU A 44 -5.91 6.10 9.38
C GLU A 44 -6.19 5.58 7.97
N MET A 45 -7.02 6.32 7.24
CA MET A 45 -7.40 5.96 5.88
C MET A 45 -6.31 6.32 4.88
N LEU A 46 -6.19 5.54 3.81
CA LEU A 46 -5.48 5.97 2.62
C LEU A 46 -6.24 7.16 1.98
N PRO A 47 -5.54 8.05 1.25
CA PRO A 47 -6.20 9.18 0.57
C PRO A 47 -7.34 8.79 -0.37
N SER A 48 -7.34 7.54 -0.89
CA SER A 48 -8.45 6.97 -1.67
C SER A 48 -9.73 6.73 -0.86
N ASN A 49 -9.67 6.79 0.46
CA ASN A 49 -10.77 6.48 1.39
C ASN A 49 -11.39 5.07 1.22
N ARG A 50 -10.69 4.13 0.56
CA ARG A 50 -11.20 2.76 0.32
C ARG A 50 -10.78 1.77 1.40
N THR A 51 -9.60 1.98 1.97
CA THR A 51 -9.04 1.09 3.00
C THR A 51 -8.13 1.88 3.94
N THR A 52 -7.83 1.32 5.11
CA THR A 52 -6.88 1.93 6.02
C THR A 52 -5.45 1.61 5.60
N ARG A 53 -4.51 2.50 5.92
CA ARG A 53 -3.07 2.32 5.65
C ARG A 53 -2.56 1.02 6.25
N PHE A 54 -2.93 0.73 7.50
CA PHE A 54 -2.56 -0.52 8.17
C PHE A 54 -3.05 -1.76 7.42
N ARG A 55 -4.34 -1.79 7.02
CA ARG A 55 -4.90 -2.93 6.26
C ARG A 55 -4.22 -3.11 4.92
N SER A 56 -3.91 -2.03 4.23
CA SER A 56 -3.16 -2.08 2.98
C SER A 56 -1.78 -2.72 3.18
N ASN A 57 -1.02 -2.25 4.18
CA ASN A 57 0.32 -2.79 4.47
C ASN A 57 0.28 -4.28 4.82
N VAL A 58 -0.65 -4.71 5.67
CA VAL A 58 -0.84 -6.14 6.00
C VAL A 58 -1.25 -6.95 4.76
N GLY A 59 -2.12 -6.38 3.91
CA GLY A 59 -2.53 -6.99 2.63
C GLY A 59 -1.35 -7.21 1.68
N TRP A 60 -0.46 -6.24 1.56
CA TRP A 60 0.76 -6.34 0.74
C TRP A 60 1.77 -7.32 1.34
N ALA A 61 2.01 -7.27 2.66
CA ALA A 61 2.84 -8.25 3.35
C ALA A 61 2.38 -9.69 3.04
N LYS A 62 1.08 -9.97 3.20
CA LYS A 62 0.47 -11.24 2.83
C LYS A 62 0.75 -11.61 1.38
N THR A 63 0.51 -10.68 0.43
CA THR A 63 0.66 -10.94 -1.00
C THR A 63 2.09 -11.32 -1.35
N HIS A 64 3.08 -10.58 -0.88
CA HIS A 64 4.49 -10.88 -1.12
C HIS A 64 4.91 -12.23 -0.55
N MET A 65 4.53 -12.53 0.69
CA MET A 65 4.84 -13.82 1.32
C MET A 65 4.14 -14.99 0.63
N GLN A 66 2.89 -14.82 0.17
CA GLN A 66 2.16 -15.83 -0.59
C GLN A 66 2.83 -16.09 -1.94
N LYS A 67 3.28 -15.05 -2.65
CA LYS A 67 4.01 -15.19 -3.92
C LYS A 67 5.40 -15.80 -3.75
N ALA A 68 6.00 -15.65 -2.58
CA ALA A 68 7.23 -16.36 -2.21
C ALA A 68 6.99 -17.83 -1.79
N GLY A 69 5.74 -18.27 -1.68
CA GLY A 69 5.39 -19.63 -1.25
C GLY A 69 5.53 -19.87 0.25
N LEU A 70 5.60 -18.81 1.06
CA LEU A 70 5.70 -18.91 2.52
C LEU A 70 4.34 -19.10 3.20
N LEU A 71 3.26 -18.72 2.50
CA LEU A 71 1.88 -18.81 2.93
C LEU A 71 1.03 -19.53 1.90
N GLU A 72 0.05 -20.26 2.37
CA GLU A 72 -1.05 -20.79 1.55
C GLU A 72 -2.40 -20.26 2.01
N THR A 73 -3.39 -20.34 1.15
CA THR A 73 -4.76 -19.88 1.41
C THR A 73 -5.70 -21.06 1.23
N PRO A 74 -5.92 -21.88 2.26
CA PRO A 74 -6.79 -23.05 2.18
C PRO A 74 -8.23 -22.69 1.84
N GLN A 75 -8.69 -21.54 2.36
CA GLN A 75 -10.02 -20.99 2.11
C GLN A 75 -9.94 -19.46 1.97
N ARG A 76 -11.00 -18.85 1.44
CA ARG A 76 -11.08 -17.38 1.29
C ARG A 76 -10.86 -16.70 2.64
N ALA A 77 -9.91 -15.73 2.65
CA ALA A 77 -9.51 -14.94 3.83
C ALA A 77 -8.96 -15.78 5.01
N GLN A 78 -8.52 -17.00 4.76
CA GLN A 78 -7.85 -17.86 5.72
C GLN A 78 -6.45 -18.22 5.23
N TYR A 79 -5.49 -18.20 6.12
CA TYR A 79 -4.07 -18.35 5.81
C TYR A 79 -3.43 -19.37 6.73
N ARG A 80 -2.51 -20.12 6.18
CA ARG A 80 -1.67 -21.07 6.90
C ARG A 80 -0.22 -20.92 6.42
N ILE A 81 0.73 -21.14 7.33
CA ILE A 81 2.13 -21.18 6.99
C ILE A 81 2.46 -22.45 6.21
N THR A 82 3.34 -22.33 5.24
CA THR A 82 3.88 -23.47 4.50
C THR A 82 5.14 -24.02 5.19
N GLU A 83 5.59 -25.20 4.75
CA GLU A 83 6.88 -25.74 5.19
C GLU A 83 8.06 -24.80 4.92
N ALA A 84 8.04 -24.09 3.79
CA ALA A 84 9.05 -23.08 3.46
C ALA A 84 9.01 -21.90 4.44
N GLY A 85 7.80 -21.47 4.85
CA GLY A 85 7.62 -20.44 5.88
C GLY A 85 8.12 -20.89 7.26
N LEU A 86 7.86 -22.12 7.65
CA LEU A 86 8.39 -22.71 8.91
C LEU A 86 9.91 -22.77 8.91
N ARG A 87 10.51 -23.25 7.82
CA ARG A 87 11.98 -23.27 7.66
C ARG A 87 12.57 -21.87 7.76
N LEU A 88 11.92 -20.86 7.19
CA LEU A 88 12.37 -19.48 7.31
C LEU A 88 12.32 -19.00 8.76
N LEU A 89 11.27 -19.28 9.52
CA LEU A 89 11.19 -18.91 10.94
C LEU A 89 12.25 -19.60 11.79
N GLN A 90 12.61 -20.86 11.48
CA GLN A 90 13.69 -21.59 12.16
C GLN A 90 15.06 -20.91 12.03
N THR A 91 15.30 -20.15 10.96
CA THR A 91 16.53 -19.36 10.81
C THR A 91 16.56 -18.12 11.70
N ARG A 92 15.47 -17.83 12.43
CA ARG A 92 15.30 -16.67 13.33
C ARG A 92 15.71 -15.34 12.68
N PRO A 93 15.14 -14.98 11.53
CA PRO A 93 15.48 -13.72 10.88
C PRO A 93 15.06 -12.55 11.78
N GLU A 94 15.87 -11.50 11.83
CA GLU A 94 15.50 -10.26 12.54
C GLU A 94 14.34 -9.54 11.84
N HIS A 95 14.29 -9.62 10.52
CA HIS A 95 13.21 -9.06 9.69
C HIS A 95 13.09 -9.83 8.36
N ILE A 96 11.91 -9.79 7.79
CA ILE A 96 11.64 -10.31 6.44
C ILE A 96 11.43 -9.11 5.54
N ASN A 97 12.20 -9.04 4.46
CA ASN A 97 12.12 -7.99 3.46
C ASN A 97 12.08 -8.57 2.04
N MET A 98 11.84 -7.71 1.06
CA MET A 98 11.78 -8.13 -0.34
C MET A 98 13.10 -8.77 -0.80
N LYS A 99 14.27 -8.28 -0.32
CA LYS A 99 15.58 -8.86 -0.68
C LYS A 99 15.67 -10.33 -0.27
N LEU A 100 15.17 -10.66 0.92
CA LEU A 100 15.11 -12.04 1.40
C LEU A 100 14.15 -12.88 0.55
N LEU A 101 12.98 -12.32 0.17
CA LEU A 101 12.01 -13.01 -0.67
C LEU A 101 12.54 -13.29 -2.08
N PHE A 102 13.47 -12.51 -2.59
CA PHE A 102 14.16 -12.81 -3.86
C PHE A 102 14.95 -14.11 -3.85
N ASN A 103 15.24 -14.73 -2.72
CA ASN A 103 15.86 -16.06 -2.66
C ASN A 103 14.90 -17.18 -3.11
N TYR A 104 13.58 -16.90 -3.15
CA TYR A 104 12.55 -17.85 -3.54
C TYR A 104 12.26 -17.78 -5.05
N PRO A 105 12.41 -18.89 -5.81
CA PRO A 105 12.21 -18.89 -7.26
C PRO A 105 10.84 -18.38 -7.70
N ALA A 106 9.77 -18.83 -7.03
CA ALA A 106 8.41 -18.41 -7.32
C ALA A 106 8.22 -16.89 -7.21
N TYR A 107 8.90 -16.25 -6.26
CA TYR A 107 8.85 -14.80 -6.10
C TYR A 107 9.56 -14.06 -7.23
N LYS A 108 10.73 -14.58 -7.67
CA LYS A 108 11.46 -14.03 -8.83
C LYS A 108 10.63 -14.07 -10.10
N GLU A 109 9.97 -15.20 -10.36
CA GLU A 109 9.12 -15.38 -11.52
C GLU A 109 7.93 -14.39 -11.49
N TRP A 110 7.28 -14.24 -10.32
CA TRP A 110 6.18 -13.30 -10.17
C TRP A 110 6.62 -11.86 -10.45
N ILE A 111 7.74 -11.41 -9.91
CA ILE A 111 8.27 -10.06 -10.16
C ILE A 111 8.63 -9.89 -11.65
N ALA A 112 9.25 -10.89 -12.28
CA ALA A 112 9.59 -10.82 -13.70
C ALA A 112 8.35 -10.72 -14.60
N LEU A 113 7.27 -11.43 -14.27
CA LEU A 113 5.99 -11.34 -14.97
C LEU A 113 5.31 -9.98 -14.75
N SER A 114 5.36 -9.44 -13.55
CA SER A 114 4.81 -8.12 -13.24
C SER A 114 5.51 -7.01 -14.03
N ASN A 115 6.83 -7.10 -14.19
CA ASN A 115 7.61 -6.12 -14.93
C ASN A 115 7.39 -6.20 -16.45
N ARG A 116 7.01 -7.36 -17.00
CA ARG A 116 6.70 -7.51 -18.44
C ARG A 116 5.40 -6.79 -18.83
N ASN A 117 4.47 -6.65 -17.92
CA ASN A 117 3.19 -5.98 -18.13
C ASN A 117 3.26 -4.47 -17.87
N SER A 118 4.39 -3.97 -17.41
CA SER A 118 4.65 -2.54 -17.23
C SER A 118 5.51 -2.08 -18.41
N GLU A 119 5.05 -1.12 -19.21
CA GLU A 119 5.92 -0.49 -20.23
C GLU A 119 7.19 0.01 -19.59
N PRO A 120 8.38 -0.12 -20.26
CA PRO A 120 9.64 0.24 -19.69
C PRO A 120 9.69 1.78 -19.48
N LYS A 121 9.42 2.26 -18.29
CA LYS A 121 9.83 3.61 -17.89
C LYS A 121 11.35 3.62 -17.90
N ARG A 122 11.91 4.16 -19.01
CA ARG A 122 13.32 4.54 -19.13
C ARG A 122 13.65 5.50 -17.99
N ASN A 123 14.74 5.22 -17.31
CA ASN A 123 15.44 5.97 -16.28
C ASN A 123 15.02 5.70 -14.82
N SER A 124 15.71 4.74 -14.22
CA SER A 124 16.41 5.02 -12.96
C SER A 124 17.51 3.99 -12.73
N LYS A 125 18.75 4.37 -13.02
CA LYS A 125 19.91 3.89 -12.28
C LYS A 125 19.77 4.41 -10.85
N GLN A 126 19.12 3.64 -10.00
CA GLN A 126 19.22 3.68 -8.55
C GLN A 126 18.81 2.30 -8.05
N GLU A 127 19.72 1.35 -8.27
CA GLU A 127 19.86 0.19 -7.39
C GLU A 127 20.35 0.71 -6.06
N SER A 128 19.48 0.74 -5.10
CA SER A 128 19.73 0.76 -3.66
C SER A 128 18.84 1.75 -2.92
N GLU A 129 17.62 1.36 -2.75
CA GLU A 129 16.77 1.56 -1.58
C GLU A 129 15.41 0.99 -1.98
N CYS A 130 15.22 -0.28 -1.61
CA CYS A 130 13.99 -1.00 -1.97
C CYS A 130 12.82 -0.24 -1.34
N VAL A 131 12.00 0.32 -2.21
CA VAL A 131 10.85 1.15 -1.91
C VAL A 131 10.04 0.56 -0.76
N ILE A 132 10.06 1.24 0.37
CA ILE A 132 9.34 0.91 1.60
C ILE A 132 7.81 1.14 1.41
N GLN A 133 7.41 1.69 0.26
CA GLN A 133 6.02 2.04 -0.03
C GLN A 133 5.32 0.97 -0.85
N THR A 134 4.03 0.77 -0.56
CA THR A 134 3.18 -0.14 -1.33
C THR A 134 2.75 0.52 -2.65
N PRO A 135 2.44 -0.26 -3.71
CA PRO A 135 2.02 0.30 -5.00
C PRO A 135 0.83 1.26 -4.92
N ASP A 136 -0.12 1.02 -4.03
CA ASP A 136 -1.25 1.92 -3.79
C ASP A 136 -0.82 3.26 -3.17
N ILE A 137 0.16 3.27 -2.27
CA ILE A 137 0.73 4.51 -1.72
C ILE A 137 1.45 5.29 -2.83
N ILE A 138 2.25 4.62 -3.65
CA ILE A 138 2.96 5.25 -4.78
C ILE A 138 1.95 5.87 -5.76
N MET A 139 0.90 5.13 -6.14
CA MET A 139 -0.14 5.64 -7.03
C MET A 139 -0.83 6.88 -6.45
N GLU A 140 -1.11 6.90 -5.15
CA GLU A 140 -1.74 8.04 -4.50
C GLU A 140 -0.83 9.26 -4.42
N GLU A 141 0.44 9.08 -4.16
CA GLU A 141 1.41 10.17 -4.18
C GLU A 141 1.55 10.78 -5.58
N GLU A 142 1.62 9.95 -6.61
CA GLU A 142 1.65 10.41 -7.99
C GLU A 142 0.34 11.11 -8.38
N TYR A 143 -0.81 10.60 -7.94
CA TYR A 143 -2.09 11.27 -8.17
C TYR A 143 -2.17 12.64 -7.49
N LYS A 144 -1.67 12.77 -6.25
CA LYS A 144 -1.58 14.06 -5.56
C LYS A 144 -0.67 15.04 -6.30
N LYS A 145 0.48 14.57 -6.81
CA LYS A 145 1.38 15.41 -7.62
C LYS A 145 0.68 15.92 -8.86
N LEU A 146 -0.01 15.03 -9.60
CA LEU A 146 -0.78 15.41 -10.80
C LEU A 146 -1.88 16.41 -10.48
N ARG A 147 -2.63 16.22 -9.40
CA ARG A 147 -3.65 17.19 -8.95
C ARG A 147 -3.06 18.55 -8.61
N ASN A 148 -1.92 18.59 -7.95
CA ASN A 148 -1.25 19.85 -7.59
C ASN A 148 -0.76 20.58 -8.85
N ILE A 149 -0.16 19.86 -9.81
CA ILE A 149 0.26 20.44 -11.09
C ILE A 149 -0.94 21.01 -11.84
N LEU A 150 -2.04 20.25 -11.92
CA LEU A 150 -3.29 20.70 -12.56
C LEU A 150 -3.86 21.94 -11.86
N ALA A 151 -3.89 21.95 -10.53
CA ALA A 151 -4.37 23.09 -9.76
C ALA A 151 -3.55 24.34 -10.02
N GLN A 152 -2.22 24.23 -10.11
CA GLN A 152 -1.33 25.32 -10.45
C GLN A 152 -1.56 25.83 -11.88
N ASP A 153 -1.64 24.93 -12.87
CA ASP A 153 -1.91 25.30 -14.26
C ASP A 153 -3.28 26.02 -14.40
N LEU A 154 -4.32 25.50 -13.72
CA LEU A 154 -5.62 26.15 -13.69
C LEU A 154 -5.56 27.54 -13.06
N LEU A 155 -4.87 27.69 -11.94
CA LEU A 155 -4.69 28.97 -11.27
C LEU A 155 -3.97 29.97 -12.17
N GLU A 156 -2.87 29.56 -12.82
CA GLU A 156 -2.14 30.41 -13.77
C GLU A 156 -3.02 30.85 -14.95
N ARG A 157 -3.88 29.95 -15.47
CA ARG A 157 -4.79 30.26 -16.56
C ARG A 157 -5.87 31.24 -16.12
N ILE A 158 -6.37 31.12 -14.91
CA ILE A 158 -7.37 32.04 -14.33
C ILE A 158 -6.74 33.42 -14.15
N LEU A 159 -5.53 33.49 -13.58
CA LEU A 159 -4.82 34.75 -13.34
C LEU A 159 -4.44 35.51 -14.62
N LYS A 160 -4.32 34.82 -15.77
CA LYS A 160 -4.07 35.42 -17.07
C LYS A 160 -5.34 35.99 -17.73
N LYS A 161 -6.54 35.72 -17.16
CA LYS A 161 -7.82 36.25 -17.68
C LYS A 161 -8.14 37.62 -17.09
N ASP A 162 -9.09 38.28 -17.69
CA ASP A 162 -9.59 39.58 -17.19
C ASP A 162 -10.33 39.41 -15.84
N PRO A 163 -10.42 40.47 -15.04
CA PRO A 163 -11.11 40.42 -13.74
C PRO A 163 -12.58 39.98 -13.83
N GLY A 164 -13.30 40.37 -14.89
CA GLY A 164 -14.68 39.99 -15.11
C GLY A 164 -14.88 38.50 -15.31
N PHE A 165 -13.89 37.83 -15.92
CA PHE A 165 -13.89 36.36 -16.00
C PHE A 165 -13.83 35.73 -14.61
N PHE A 166 -12.98 36.24 -13.71
CA PHE A 166 -12.87 35.72 -12.35
C PHE A 166 -14.15 35.89 -11.56
N GLU A 167 -14.80 37.06 -11.63
CA GLU A 167 -16.08 37.30 -10.97
C GLU A 167 -17.17 36.32 -11.47
N ALA A 168 -17.28 36.17 -12.79
CA ALA A 168 -18.25 35.23 -13.38
C ALA A 168 -17.96 33.77 -12.97
N LEU A 169 -16.69 33.39 -12.87
CA LEU A 169 -16.27 32.05 -12.43
C LEU A 169 -16.67 31.79 -10.99
N VAL A 170 -16.43 32.76 -10.09
CA VAL A 170 -16.79 32.64 -8.67
C VAL A 170 -18.30 32.52 -8.49
N ILE A 171 -19.09 33.33 -9.20
CA ILE A 171 -20.54 33.27 -9.15
C ILE A 171 -21.04 31.87 -9.62
N LYS A 172 -20.55 31.40 -10.77
CA LYS A 172 -20.91 30.08 -11.29
C LYS A 172 -20.54 28.95 -10.31
N LEU A 173 -19.37 29.04 -9.68
CA LEU A 173 -18.93 28.08 -8.68
C LEU A 173 -19.85 28.05 -7.46
N LEU A 174 -20.19 29.21 -6.91
CA LEU A 174 -21.10 29.33 -5.77
C LEU A 174 -22.48 28.76 -6.09
N VAL A 175 -23.02 29.06 -7.28
CA VAL A 175 -24.32 28.51 -7.73
C VAL A 175 -24.22 26.98 -7.85
N ALA A 176 -23.14 26.45 -8.43
CA ALA A 176 -22.94 25.02 -8.57
C ALA A 176 -22.78 24.31 -7.20
N MET A 177 -22.29 25.00 -6.19
CA MET A 177 -22.19 24.51 -4.81
C MET A 177 -23.52 24.66 -4.03
N GLY A 178 -24.59 25.19 -4.65
CA GLY A 178 -25.90 25.36 -4.03
C GLY A 178 -26.06 26.68 -3.24
N TYR A 179 -25.11 27.60 -3.35
CA TYR A 179 -25.26 28.94 -2.78
C TYR A 179 -26.00 29.86 -3.76
N GLY A 180 -27.10 30.49 -3.34
CA GLY A 180 -27.82 31.48 -4.14
C GLY A 180 -29.02 30.93 -4.92
N GLY A 181 -29.64 29.88 -4.48
CA GLY A 181 -30.94 29.41 -4.93
C GLY A 181 -32.04 29.95 -4.05
N GLY A 182 -32.71 31.01 -4.45
CA GLY A 182 -34.03 31.43 -4.02
C GLY A 182 -35.00 31.16 -5.16
#